data_88524e5a50e76ca44f204c101c7db09b
#
_entry.id   88524e5a50e76ca44f204c101c7db09b
#
_cell.length_a   1.000
_cell.length_b   1.000
_cell.length_c   1.000
_cell.angle_alpha   90.00
_cell.angle_beta   90.00
_cell.angle_gamma   90.00
#
_symmetry.space_group_name_H-M   'P 1'
#
loop_
_entity.id
_entity.type
_entity.pdbx_description
1 polymer ?
#
loop_
_entity_poly.entity_id
_entity_poly.type
_entity_poly.pdbx_seq_one_letter_code
_entity_poly.pdbx_strand_id
1 'polypeptide(L)'
;MDSHFRGNDKMNNTDKFARIISTLFVPPSFTIIIFTLFALVLETETIKQVVTISNALLFGFTAQIILFVILRRRGKIVDLDASVKEERTTPFLISVGFYLIGLIILIIFQINIISIAFWFCYISNTLVTILINKHWKISAHAMGSAGPLAALIYAFGPIALIFTIIVFLVGWSRIQLKVHNLAQVIAGVLLAFVSTYLQIYLIVRFFE
;
A
#
# COMPACT_ATOMS: atom_id res chain seq x y z
N MET A 1 -26.03 6.47 -5.04
CA MET A 1 -27.12 6.52 -4.08
C MET A 1 -26.91 5.33 -3.18
N ASP A 2 -26.33 5.50 -2.04
CA ASP A 2 -26.77 5.71 -0.72
C ASP A 2 -25.58 6.01 0.20
N SER A 3 -25.56 7.23 0.66
CA SER A 3 -24.68 7.71 1.72
C SER A 3 -25.26 7.25 3.06
N HIS A 4 -24.93 6.05 3.51
CA HIS A 4 -25.34 5.58 4.82
C HIS A 4 -24.19 5.65 5.84
N PHE A 5 -23.81 6.87 6.21
CA PHE A 5 -23.40 7.20 7.57
C PHE A 5 -23.98 8.57 7.92
N ARG A 6 -25.28 8.60 8.20
CA ARG A 6 -25.88 9.68 8.99
C ARG A 6 -25.28 9.64 10.39
N GLY A 7 -24.70 10.74 10.81
CA GLY A 7 -24.21 10.92 12.16
C GLY A 7 -25.30 10.57 13.18
N ASN A 8 -24.94 9.72 14.11
CA ASN A 8 -25.47 9.36 15.43
C ASN A 8 -25.61 7.87 15.75
N ASP A 9 -25.27 6.94 14.84
CA ASP A 9 -25.14 5.56 15.27
C ASP A 9 -23.83 5.39 16.04
N LYS A 10 -23.90 5.17 17.35
CA LYS A 10 -22.75 4.82 18.19
C LYS A 10 -22.12 3.57 17.59
N MET A 11 -20.91 3.72 17.01
CA MET A 11 -20.13 2.59 16.51
C MET A 11 -20.05 1.53 17.59
N ASN A 12 -20.40 0.30 17.27
CA ASN A 12 -20.23 -0.83 18.17
C ASN A 12 -18.72 -1.13 18.38
N ASN A 13 -18.39 -1.95 19.37
CA ASN A 13 -17.00 -2.24 19.70
C ASN A 13 -16.24 -2.92 18.53
N THR A 14 -16.93 -3.74 17.75
CA THR A 14 -16.39 -4.41 16.56
C THR A 14 -16.02 -3.40 15.47
N ASP A 15 -16.89 -2.41 15.22
CA ASP A 15 -16.63 -1.35 14.23
C ASP A 15 -15.48 -0.44 14.68
N LYS A 16 -15.39 -0.13 15.99
CA LYS A 16 -14.25 0.62 16.53
C LYS A 16 -12.95 -0.13 16.33
N PHE A 17 -12.93 -1.43 16.62
CA PHE A 17 -11.73 -2.26 16.40
C PHE A 17 -11.37 -2.35 14.92
N ALA A 18 -12.35 -2.56 14.03
CA ALA A 18 -12.13 -2.53 12.58
C ALA A 18 -11.57 -1.18 12.10
N ARG A 19 -12.04 -0.07 12.68
CA ARG A 19 -11.53 1.27 12.37
C ARG A 19 -10.08 1.46 12.82
N ILE A 20 -9.72 0.97 13.99
CA ILE A 20 -8.34 0.99 14.50
C ILE A 20 -7.42 0.22 13.54
N ILE A 21 -7.77 -1.03 13.20
CA ILE A 21 -7.02 -1.85 12.24
C ILE A 21 -6.87 -1.11 10.91
N SER A 22 -7.96 -0.60 10.34
CA SER A 22 -7.95 0.11 9.06
C SER A 22 -7.09 1.38 9.08
N THR A 23 -7.00 2.07 10.22
CA THR A 23 -6.21 3.31 10.36
C THR A 23 -4.74 3.03 10.61
N LEU A 24 -4.41 2.01 11.39
CA LEU A 24 -3.02 1.62 11.64
C LEU A 24 -2.36 1.02 10.39
N PHE A 25 -3.11 0.20 9.67
CA PHE A 25 -2.65 -0.54 8.50
C PHE A 25 -3.09 0.11 7.18
N VAL A 26 -2.94 1.43 7.08
CA VAL A 26 -3.07 2.12 5.78
C VAL A 26 -1.88 1.77 4.88
N PRO A 27 -2.04 1.75 3.54
CA PRO A 27 -0.94 1.40 2.63
C PRO A 27 0.39 2.14 2.89
N PRO A 28 0.42 3.45 3.19
CA PRO A 28 1.66 4.15 3.54
C PRO A 28 2.37 3.60 4.78
N SER A 29 1.65 3.09 5.79
CA SER A 29 2.26 2.51 6.99
C SER A 29 3.09 1.26 6.67
N PHE A 30 2.62 0.43 5.75
CA PHE A 30 3.40 -0.72 5.29
C PHE A 30 4.68 -0.30 4.57
N THR A 31 4.64 0.80 3.81
CA THR A 31 5.82 1.28 3.10
C THR A 31 6.96 1.57 4.08
N ILE A 32 6.72 2.38 5.11
CA ILE A 32 7.78 2.71 6.06
C ILE A 32 8.24 1.48 6.85
N ILE A 33 7.34 0.60 7.27
CA ILE A 33 7.70 -0.61 8.04
C ILE A 33 8.59 -1.54 7.20
N ILE A 34 8.18 -1.87 5.97
CA ILE A 34 8.90 -2.86 5.17
C ILE A 34 10.23 -2.31 4.65
N PHE A 35 10.27 -1.06 4.19
CA PHE A 35 11.53 -0.48 3.73
C PHE A 35 12.51 -0.21 4.88
N THR A 36 12.04 0.06 6.09
CA THR A 36 12.90 0.09 7.27
C THR A 36 13.48 -1.30 7.55
N LEU A 37 12.67 -2.35 7.50
CA LEU A 37 13.15 -3.72 7.66
C LEU A 37 14.16 -4.10 6.57
N PHE A 38 13.86 -3.81 5.30
CA PHE A 38 14.78 -4.08 4.19
C PHE A 38 16.09 -3.30 4.33
N ALA A 39 16.03 -2.02 4.71
CA ALA A 39 17.23 -1.23 4.97
C ALA A 39 18.13 -1.85 6.05
N LEU A 40 17.54 -2.31 7.16
CA LEU A 40 18.30 -2.87 8.26
C LEU A 40 18.86 -4.27 7.97
N VAL A 41 18.20 -5.04 7.10
CA VAL A 41 18.57 -6.45 6.85
C VAL A 41 19.32 -6.64 5.54
N LEU A 42 18.96 -5.91 4.48
CA LEU A 42 19.49 -6.11 3.15
C LEU A 42 20.63 -5.13 2.80
N GLU A 43 20.78 -4.03 3.56
CA GLU A 43 21.85 -3.05 3.32
C GLU A 43 22.93 -3.14 4.41
N THR A 44 24.18 -3.20 3.96
CA THR A 44 25.35 -3.22 4.86
C THR A 44 25.92 -1.82 5.10
N GLU A 45 25.70 -0.89 4.16
CA GLU A 45 26.22 0.47 4.23
C GLU A 45 25.20 1.41 4.90
N THR A 46 25.63 2.11 5.96
CA THR A 46 24.76 3.05 6.70
C THR A 46 24.11 4.09 5.80
N ILE A 47 24.85 4.58 4.78
CA ILE A 47 24.28 5.57 3.86
C ILE A 47 23.08 5.00 3.08
N LYS A 48 23.17 3.75 2.62
CA LYS A 48 22.07 3.08 1.91
C LYS A 48 20.90 2.81 2.83
N GLN A 49 21.15 2.43 4.08
CA GLN A 49 20.09 2.30 5.09
C GLN A 49 19.34 3.61 5.30
N VAL A 50 20.08 4.71 5.50
CA VAL A 50 19.50 6.05 5.70
C VAL A 50 18.71 6.50 4.46
N VAL A 51 19.26 6.30 3.26
CA VAL A 51 18.57 6.67 2.01
C VAL A 51 17.28 5.87 1.85
N THR A 52 17.30 4.57 2.07
CA THR A 52 16.13 3.70 1.94
C THR A 52 15.02 4.11 2.92
N ILE A 53 15.36 4.31 4.20
CA ILE A 53 14.41 4.72 5.24
C ILE A 53 13.85 6.13 4.94
N SER A 54 14.74 7.08 4.59
CA SER A 54 14.32 8.45 4.29
C SER A 54 13.43 8.51 3.06
N ASN A 55 13.75 7.75 2.01
CA ASN A 55 12.93 7.64 0.81
C ASN A 55 11.52 7.10 1.12
N ALA A 56 11.44 6.03 1.91
CA ALA A 56 10.16 5.46 2.34
C ALA A 56 9.36 6.44 3.22
N LEU A 57 10.03 7.13 4.15
CA LEU A 57 9.39 8.12 5.01
C LEU A 57 8.87 9.32 4.22
N LEU A 58 9.66 9.87 3.30
CA LEU A 58 9.29 11.08 2.55
C LEU A 58 8.25 10.78 1.47
N PHE A 59 8.54 9.86 0.54
CA PHE A 59 7.72 9.63 -0.65
C PHE A 59 6.69 8.52 -0.48
N GLY A 60 6.98 7.53 0.36
CA GLY A 60 6.07 6.39 0.60
C GLY A 60 5.05 6.64 1.70
N PHE A 61 5.38 7.47 2.70
CA PHE A 61 4.52 7.73 3.84
C PHE A 61 4.07 9.20 3.90
N THR A 62 4.97 10.14 4.18
CA THR A 62 4.63 11.53 4.49
C THR A 62 3.94 12.24 3.33
N ALA A 63 4.49 12.14 2.11
CA ALA A 63 3.90 12.76 0.93
C ALA A 63 2.50 12.20 0.64
N GLN A 64 2.28 10.89 0.85
CA GLN A 64 0.98 10.24 0.64
C GLN A 64 -0.06 10.73 1.65
N ILE A 65 0.31 10.85 2.93
CA ILE A 65 -0.59 11.36 3.97
C ILE A 65 -0.92 12.83 3.73
N ILE A 66 0.09 13.67 3.44
CA ILE A 66 -0.12 15.09 3.15
C ILE A 66 -1.02 15.26 1.92
N LEU A 67 -0.76 14.53 0.85
CA LEU A 67 -1.58 14.54 -0.37
C LEU A 67 -3.05 14.22 -0.05
N PHE A 68 -3.28 13.13 0.72
CA PHE A 68 -4.63 12.72 1.11
C PHE A 68 -5.33 13.82 1.91
N VAL A 69 -4.65 14.40 2.91
CA VAL A 69 -5.19 15.48 3.75
C VAL A 69 -5.52 16.74 2.92
N ILE A 70 -4.63 17.13 2.01
CA ILE A 70 -4.86 18.29 1.12
C ILE A 70 -6.07 18.05 0.22
N LEU A 71 -6.16 16.89 -0.44
CA LEU A 71 -7.26 16.58 -1.34
C LEU A 71 -8.60 16.50 -0.61
N ARG A 72 -8.60 15.95 0.60
CA ARG A 72 -9.78 15.92 1.46
C ARG A 72 -10.20 17.32 1.91
N ARG A 73 -9.27 18.17 2.35
CA ARG A 73 -9.56 19.57 2.71
C ARG A 73 -10.08 20.38 1.54
N ARG A 74 -9.70 20.04 0.31
CA ARG A 74 -10.20 20.67 -0.93
C ARG A 74 -11.53 20.07 -1.43
N GLY A 75 -12.15 19.16 -0.68
CA GLY A 75 -13.40 18.50 -1.05
C GLY A 75 -13.29 17.53 -2.24
N LYS A 76 -12.06 17.14 -2.64
CA LYS A 76 -11.84 16.19 -3.73
C LYS A 76 -11.91 14.73 -3.27
N ILE A 77 -11.90 14.50 -1.97
CA ILE A 77 -12.11 13.21 -1.32
C ILE A 77 -13.12 13.43 -0.20
N VAL A 78 -14.25 12.73 -0.27
CA VAL A 78 -15.39 12.96 0.65
C VAL A 78 -15.14 12.35 2.01
N ASP A 79 -14.61 11.12 2.06
CA ASP A 79 -14.46 10.37 3.31
C ASP A 79 -13.03 9.87 3.56
N LEU A 80 -12.79 9.38 4.81
CA LEU A 80 -11.48 8.87 5.25
C LEU A 80 -11.01 7.63 4.48
N ASP A 81 -11.93 6.91 3.85
CA ASP A 81 -11.66 5.66 3.16
C ASP A 81 -11.50 5.85 1.65
N ALA A 82 -11.68 7.10 1.14
CA ALA A 82 -11.82 7.39 -0.29
C ALA A 82 -12.77 6.36 -0.94
N SER A 83 -13.97 6.22 -0.37
CA SER A 83 -14.89 5.15 -0.74
C SER A 83 -15.46 5.30 -2.15
N VAL A 84 -15.47 6.51 -2.69
CA VAL A 84 -15.88 6.81 -4.07
C VAL A 84 -14.71 6.49 -5.02
N LYS A 85 -14.91 5.56 -5.97
CA LYS A 85 -13.82 5.10 -6.84
C LYS A 85 -13.31 6.18 -7.80
N GLU A 86 -14.17 7.07 -8.23
CA GLU A 86 -13.89 8.19 -9.14
C GLU A 86 -12.91 9.20 -8.52
N GLU A 87 -12.95 9.36 -7.20
CA GLU A 87 -12.08 10.29 -6.46
C GLU A 87 -10.64 9.77 -6.33
N ARG A 88 -10.38 8.48 -6.62
CA ARG A 88 -9.07 7.83 -6.40
C ARG A 88 -8.08 8.06 -7.52
N THR A 89 -8.52 8.40 -8.73
CA THR A 89 -7.64 8.55 -9.90
C THR A 89 -6.61 9.65 -9.69
N THR A 90 -7.03 10.83 -9.24
CA THR A 90 -6.13 11.97 -9.03
C THR A 90 -5.06 11.68 -7.95
N PRO A 91 -5.42 11.23 -6.72
CA PRO A 91 -4.41 10.90 -5.72
C PRO A 91 -3.45 9.81 -6.19
N PHE A 92 -3.94 8.77 -6.87
CA PHE A 92 -3.08 7.70 -7.37
C PHE A 92 -2.09 8.18 -8.43
N LEU A 93 -2.51 9.04 -9.38
CA LEU A 93 -1.60 9.61 -10.39
C LEU A 93 -0.50 10.48 -9.75
N ILE A 94 -0.86 11.31 -8.76
CA ILE A 94 0.13 12.11 -8.03
C ILE A 94 1.07 11.20 -7.23
N SER A 95 0.54 10.14 -6.63
CA SER A 95 1.34 9.13 -5.91
C SER A 95 2.36 8.45 -6.82
N VAL A 96 1.99 8.12 -8.06
CA VAL A 96 2.93 7.59 -9.07
C VAL A 96 4.09 8.55 -9.29
N GLY A 97 3.85 9.86 -9.34
CA GLY A 97 4.90 10.88 -9.42
C GLY A 97 5.90 10.81 -8.25
N PHE A 98 5.40 10.70 -7.01
CA PHE A 98 6.25 10.53 -5.84
C PHE A 98 7.03 9.21 -5.87
N TYR A 99 6.39 8.12 -6.28
CA TYR A 99 7.07 6.82 -6.41
C TYR A 99 8.15 6.83 -7.51
N LEU A 100 7.94 7.57 -8.61
CA LEU A 100 8.97 7.73 -9.65
C LEU A 100 10.20 8.47 -9.12
N ILE A 101 10.00 9.57 -8.37
CA ILE A 101 11.11 10.29 -7.73
C ILE A 101 11.85 9.34 -6.78
N GLY A 102 11.13 8.64 -5.91
CA GLY A 102 11.72 7.69 -4.99
C GLY A 102 12.47 6.56 -5.69
N LEU A 103 11.94 6.02 -6.79
CA LEU A 103 12.62 4.99 -7.59
C LEU A 103 13.95 5.48 -8.14
N ILE A 104 13.98 6.70 -8.69
CA ILE A 104 15.21 7.31 -9.23
C ILE A 104 16.26 7.43 -8.11
N ILE A 105 15.88 7.88 -6.93
CA ILE A 105 16.79 7.99 -5.77
C ILE A 105 17.36 6.62 -5.40
N LEU A 106 16.51 5.58 -5.28
CA LEU A 106 16.97 4.23 -4.93
C LEU A 106 17.96 3.67 -5.96
N ILE A 107 17.74 3.94 -7.26
CA ILE A 107 18.64 3.53 -8.35
C ILE A 107 19.98 4.28 -8.28
N ILE A 108 19.96 5.60 -8.09
CA ILE A 108 21.18 6.43 -8.02
C ILE A 108 22.09 5.97 -6.87
N PHE A 109 21.49 5.65 -5.71
CA PHE A 109 22.23 5.19 -4.54
C PHE A 109 22.54 3.67 -4.58
N GLN A 110 22.18 2.99 -5.67
CA GLN A 110 22.44 1.54 -5.84
C GLN A 110 21.95 0.72 -4.65
N ILE A 111 20.72 0.99 -4.24
CA ILE A 111 20.05 0.26 -3.16
C ILE A 111 19.82 -1.19 -3.60
N ASN A 112 19.72 -2.11 -2.64
CA ASN A 112 19.48 -3.53 -2.90
C ASN A 112 18.34 -3.76 -3.91
N ILE A 113 18.57 -4.64 -4.87
CA ILE A 113 17.66 -4.87 -6.01
C ILE A 113 16.26 -5.31 -5.58
N ILE A 114 16.12 -6.04 -4.47
CA ILE A 114 14.80 -6.43 -3.92
C ILE A 114 14.03 -5.19 -3.49
N SER A 115 14.70 -4.24 -2.84
CA SER A 115 14.08 -2.96 -2.42
C SER A 115 13.66 -2.13 -3.63
N ILE A 116 14.52 -2.02 -4.66
CA ILE A 116 14.21 -1.32 -5.92
C ILE A 116 13.02 -1.98 -6.61
N ALA A 117 13.02 -3.30 -6.74
CA ALA A 117 11.95 -4.06 -7.39
C ALA A 117 10.62 -3.91 -6.64
N PHE A 118 10.65 -3.99 -5.30
CA PHE A 118 9.45 -3.78 -4.50
C PHE A 118 8.94 -2.34 -4.59
N TRP A 119 9.83 -1.34 -4.63
CA TRP A 119 9.42 0.05 -4.86
C TRP A 119 8.78 0.24 -6.23
N PHE A 120 9.32 -0.38 -7.28
CA PHE A 120 8.72 -0.37 -8.62
C PHE A 120 7.29 -0.93 -8.62
N CYS A 121 7.00 -1.93 -7.78
CA CYS A 121 5.65 -2.47 -7.65
C CYS A 121 4.62 -1.42 -7.18
N TYR A 122 5.00 -0.39 -6.42
CA TYR A 122 4.08 0.71 -6.08
C TYR A 122 3.66 1.49 -7.32
N ILE A 123 4.54 1.67 -8.30
CA ILE A 123 4.22 2.36 -9.56
C ILE A 123 3.29 1.49 -10.40
N SER A 124 3.73 0.30 -10.73
CA SER A 124 3.02 -0.62 -11.63
C SER A 124 1.65 -1.02 -11.09
N ASN A 125 1.58 -1.44 -9.81
CA ASN A 125 0.32 -1.84 -9.20
C ASN A 125 -0.66 -0.65 -9.05
N THR A 126 -0.16 0.57 -8.80
CA THR A 126 -1.01 1.76 -8.76
C THR A 126 -1.59 2.07 -10.15
N LEU A 127 -0.79 1.98 -11.21
CA LEU A 127 -1.28 2.17 -12.58
C LEU A 127 -2.34 1.14 -12.97
N VAL A 128 -2.12 -0.15 -12.64
CA VAL A 128 -3.11 -1.21 -12.85
C VAL A 128 -4.37 -0.92 -12.03
N THR A 129 -4.23 -0.46 -10.80
CA THR A 129 -5.36 -0.11 -9.93
C THR A 129 -6.18 1.05 -10.51
N ILE A 130 -5.54 2.05 -11.08
CA ILE A 130 -6.24 3.17 -11.78
C ILE A 130 -7.09 2.61 -12.93
N LEU A 131 -6.55 1.69 -13.74
CA LEU A 131 -7.27 1.07 -14.85
C LEU A 131 -8.48 0.25 -14.35
N ILE A 132 -8.30 -0.56 -13.31
CA ILE A 132 -9.38 -1.34 -12.71
C ILE A 132 -10.47 -0.43 -12.12
N ASN A 133 -10.08 0.62 -11.40
CA ASN A 133 -11.02 1.53 -10.74
C ASN A 133 -11.91 2.31 -11.71
N LYS A 134 -11.56 2.41 -13.00
CA LYS A 134 -12.48 2.96 -14.02
C LYS A 134 -13.78 2.15 -14.13
N HIS A 135 -13.67 0.84 -13.95
CA HIS A 135 -14.79 -0.09 -14.16
C HIS A 135 -15.29 -0.67 -12.84
N TRP A 136 -14.38 -1.05 -11.95
CA TRP A 136 -14.73 -1.77 -10.74
C TRP A 136 -13.85 -1.35 -9.55
N LYS A 137 -14.48 -1.14 -8.40
CA LYS A 137 -13.80 -0.71 -7.16
C LYS A 137 -12.99 -1.87 -6.59
N ILE A 138 -11.67 -1.70 -6.42
CA ILE A 138 -10.78 -2.66 -5.76
C ILE A 138 -10.29 -2.12 -4.41
N SER A 139 -9.93 -2.99 -3.47
CA SER A 139 -9.49 -2.58 -2.13
C SER A 139 -7.99 -2.24 -2.09
N ALA A 140 -7.68 -0.94 -2.07
CA ALA A 140 -6.30 -0.46 -1.92
C ALA A 140 -5.65 -0.88 -0.59
N HIS A 141 -6.41 -0.97 0.52
CA HIS A 141 -5.90 -1.47 1.80
C HIS A 141 -5.51 -2.95 1.73
N ALA A 142 -6.35 -3.79 1.09
CA ALA A 142 -6.03 -5.20 0.89
C ALA A 142 -4.78 -5.36 0.01
N MET A 143 -4.66 -4.56 -1.05
CA MET A 143 -3.45 -4.51 -1.88
C MET A 143 -2.23 -4.07 -1.06
N GLY A 144 -2.39 -3.00 -0.26
CA GLY A 144 -1.31 -2.44 0.56
C GLY A 144 -0.81 -3.37 1.66
N SER A 145 -1.57 -4.39 2.07
CA SER A 145 -1.12 -5.43 2.99
C SER A 145 -0.56 -6.67 2.29
N ALA A 146 -1.13 -7.06 1.15
CA ALA A 146 -0.75 -8.28 0.44
C ALA A 146 0.53 -8.12 -0.39
N GLY A 147 0.78 -6.95 -0.99
CA GLY A 147 2.03 -6.67 -1.69
C GLY A 147 3.26 -6.75 -0.76
N PRO A 148 3.27 -6.07 0.39
CA PRO A 148 4.29 -6.26 1.43
C PRO A 148 4.51 -7.71 1.85
N LEU A 149 3.44 -8.48 2.07
CA LEU A 149 3.56 -9.90 2.38
C LEU A 149 4.30 -10.67 1.27
N ALA A 150 3.97 -10.42 0.01
CA ALA A 150 4.66 -11.05 -1.13
C ALA A 150 6.15 -10.69 -1.17
N ALA A 151 6.50 -9.42 -0.92
CA ALA A 151 7.88 -8.95 -0.86
C ALA A 151 8.65 -9.59 0.31
N LEU A 152 8.02 -9.72 1.48
CA LEU A 152 8.62 -10.40 2.64
C LEU A 152 8.85 -11.89 2.39
N ILE A 153 7.89 -12.58 1.77
CA ILE A 153 8.05 -14.01 1.42
C ILE A 153 9.20 -14.17 0.41
N TYR A 154 9.32 -13.27 -0.56
CA TYR A 154 10.41 -13.31 -1.51
C TYR A 154 11.78 -13.11 -0.83
N ALA A 155 11.89 -12.12 0.06
CA ALA A 155 13.14 -11.74 0.71
C ALA A 155 13.57 -12.71 1.82
N PHE A 156 12.61 -13.24 2.60
CA PHE A 156 12.89 -13.99 3.83
C PHE A 156 12.31 -15.41 3.82
N GLY A 157 11.62 -15.81 2.76
CA GLY A 157 11.05 -17.15 2.62
C GLY A 157 9.82 -17.39 3.50
N PRO A 158 9.49 -18.68 3.78
CA PRO A 158 8.24 -19.08 4.40
C PRO A 158 7.97 -18.52 5.79
N ILE A 159 9.00 -18.09 6.53
CA ILE A 159 8.83 -17.49 7.86
C ILE A 159 7.93 -16.25 7.80
N ALA A 160 7.94 -15.52 6.67
CA ALA A 160 7.10 -14.35 6.48
C ALA A 160 5.60 -14.66 6.39
N LEU A 161 5.20 -15.93 6.22
CA LEU A 161 3.79 -16.33 6.21
C LEU A 161 3.06 -15.98 7.51
N ILE A 162 3.77 -15.80 8.63
CA ILE A 162 3.18 -15.35 9.90
C ILE A 162 2.44 -14.01 9.73
N PHE A 163 2.87 -13.15 8.81
CA PHE A 163 2.25 -11.86 8.53
C PHE A 163 0.95 -11.96 7.71
N THR A 164 0.57 -13.16 7.25
CA THR A 164 -0.72 -13.40 6.59
C THR A 164 -1.88 -13.01 7.49
N ILE A 165 -1.73 -13.13 8.82
CA ILE A 165 -2.74 -12.69 9.78
C ILE A 165 -3.09 -11.21 9.62
N ILE A 166 -2.11 -10.35 9.28
CA ILE A 166 -2.34 -8.92 9.07
C ILE A 166 -3.19 -8.70 7.81
N VAL A 167 -2.94 -9.45 6.73
CA VAL A 167 -3.73 -9.38 5.50
C VAL A 167 -5.19 -9.75 5.78
N PHE A 168 -5.44 -10.80 6.57
CA PHE A 168 -6.78 -11.19 7.00
C PHE A 168 -7.44 -10.10 7.84
N LEU A 169 -6.75 -9.55 8.83
CA LEU A 169 -7.29 -8.49 9.69
C LEU A 169 -7.64 -7.23 8.89
N VAL A 170 -6.77 -6.83 7.97
CA VAL A 170 -7.04 -5.70 7.08
C VAL A 170 -8.24 -5.99 6.19
N GLY A 171 -8.28 -7.14 5.52
CA GLY A 171 -9.40 -7.54 4.67
C GLY A 171 -10.73 -7.57 5.44
N TRP A 172 -10.75 -8.20 6.61
CA TRP A 172 -11.91 -8.21 7.49
C TRP A 172 -12.35 -6.79 7.87
N SER A 173 -11.43 -5.91 8.24
CA SER A 173 -11.77 -4.54 8.62
C SER A 173 -12.48 -3.78 7.50
N ARG A 174 -12.10 -4.02 6.23
CA ARG A 174 -12.73 -3.36 5.07
C ARG A 174 -14.14 -3.85 4.81
N ILE A 175 -14.42 -5.12 5.10
CA ILE A 175 -15.75 -5.72 4.99
C ILE A 175 -16.61 -5.24 6.17
N GLN A 176 -16.10 -5.31 7.41
CA GLN A 176 -16.81 -4.88 8.61
C GLN A 176 -17.24 -3.41 8.52
N LEU A 177 -16.37 -2.54 8.03
CA LEU A 177 -16.65 -1.12 7.82
C LEU A 177 -17.56 -0.86 6.59
N LYS A 178 -18.01 -1.90 5.89
CA LYS A 178 -18.88 -1.83 4.70
C LYS A 178 -18.34 -0.94 3.56
N VAL A 179 -17.03 -0.73 3.52
CA VAL A 179 -16.38 0.08 2.48
C VAL A 179 -15.98 -0.74 1.26
N HIS A 180 -15.87 -2.07 1.43
CA HIS A 180 -15.64 -3.03 0.35
C HIS A 180 -16.44 -4.31 0.59
N ASN A 181 -16.78 -5.03 -0.50
CA ASN A 181 -17.29 -6.39 -0.41
C ASN A 181 -16.14 -7.42 -0.49
N LEU A 182 -16.46 -8.68 -0.20
CA LEU A 182 -15.48 -9.77 -0.16
C LEU A 182 -14.72 -9.92 -1.50
N ALA A 183 -15.41 -9.83 -2.63
CA ALA A 183 -14.79 -9.96 -3.95
C ALA A 183 -13.75 -8.86 -4.22
N GLN A 184 -14.03 -7.61 -3.81
CA GLN A 184 -13.11 -6.47 -3.94
C GLN A 184 -11.86 -6.62 -3.06
N VAL A 185 -12.01 -7.23 -1.89
CA VAL A 185 -10.89 -7.53 -0.97
C VAL A 185 -10.06 -8.67 -1.54
N ILE A 186 -10.67 -9.79 -1.93
CA ILE A 186 -9.95 -10.95 -2.49
C ILE A 186 -9.19 -10.54 -3.76
N ALA A 187 -9.84 -9.83 -4.68
CA ALA A 187 -9.17 -9.37 -5.90
C ALA A 187 -7.99 -8.45 -5.59
N GLY A 188 -8.11 -7.56 -4.59
CA GLY A 188 -7.00 -6.72 -4.14
C GLY A 188 -5.83 -7.52 -3.59
N VAL A 189 -6.12 -8.53 -2.74
CA VAL A 189 -5.10 -9.44 -2.20
C VAL A 189 -4.40 -10.20 -3.31
N LEU A 190 -5.16 -10.86 -4.19
CA LEU A 190 -4.60 -11.69 -5.27
C LEU A 190 -3.78 -10.85 -6.25
N LEU A 191 -4.33 -9.72 -6.70
CA LEU A 191 -3.62 -8.84 -7.62
C LEU A 191 -2.29 -8.39 -7.02
N ALA A 192 -2.30 -7.82 -5.82
CA ALA A 192 -1.08 -7.27 -5.23
C ALA A 192 -0.08 -8.37 -4.86
N PHE A 193 -0.53 -9.50 -4.32
CA PHE A 193 0.36 -10.59 -3.95
C PHE A 193 1.06 -11.20 -5.16
N VAL A 194 0.27 -11.62 -6.15
CA VAL A 194 0.81 -12.29 -7.35
C VAL A 194 1.67 -11.34 -8.17
N SER A 195 1.17 -10.12 -8.44
CA SER A 195 1.92 -9.15 -9.26
C SER A 195 3.21 -8.71 -8.58
N THR A 196 3.20 -8.47 -7.26
CA THR A 196 4.39 -8.05 -6.51
C THR A 196 5.44 -9.17 -6.49
N TYR A 197 5.03 -10.40 -6.14
CA TYR A 197 5.95 -11.53 -6.12
C TYR A 197 6.59 -11.78 -7.48
N LEU A 198 5.77 -11.81 -8.52
CA LEU A 198 6.24 -12.04 -9.90
C LEU A 198 7.15 -10.91 -10.40
N GLN A 199 6.81 -9.66 -10.14
CA GLN A 199 7.63 -8.51 -10.55
C GLN A 199 9.00 -8.52 -9.85
N ILE A 200 9.03 -8.76 -8.53
CA ILE A 200 10.29 -8.87 -7.79
C ILE A 200 11.12 -10.02 -8.37
N TYR A 201 10.53 -11.21 -8.55
CA TYR A 201 11.20 -12.36 -9.12
C TYR A 201 11.82 -12.08 -10.50
N LEU A 202 11.05 -11.46 -11.40
CA LEU A 202 11.51 -11.15 -12.75
C LEU A 202 12.61 -10.08 -12.77
N ILE A 203 12.47 -9.03 -11.96
CA ILE A 203 13.46 -7.94 -11.88
C ILE A 203 14.76 -8.47 -11.29
N VAL A 204 14.70 -9.16 -10.15
CA VAL A 204 15.90 -9.73 -9.54
C VAL A 204 16.58 -10.69 -10.51
N ARG A 205 15.83 -11.62 -11.11
CA ARG A 205 16.38 -12.58 -12.08
C ARG A 205 17.02 -11.96 -13.32
N PHE A 206 16.59 -10.77 -13.70
CA PHE A 206 17.12 -10.05 -14.88
C PHE A 206 18.41 -9.30 -14.55
N PHE A 207 18.57 -8.82 -13.32
CA PHE A 207 19.71 -7.99 -12.91
C PHE A 207 20.77 -8.73 -12.08
N GLU A 208 20.53 -9.99 -11.69
CA GLU A 208 21.52 -10.93 -11.12
C GLU A 208 22.17 -11.78 -12.22
#